data_284d594e7925d28e0e3650428dfefead
#
_entry.id   284d594e7925d28e0e3650428dfefead
#
_cell.length_a   1.000
_cell.length_b   1.000
_cell.length_c   1.000
_cell.angle_alpha   90.00
_cell.angle_beta   90.00
_cell.angle_gamma   90.00
#
_symmetry.space_group_name_H-M   'P 1'
#
loop_
_entity.id
_entity.type
_entity.pdbx_description
1 polymer ?
#
loop_
_entity_poly.entity_id
_entity_poly.type
_entity_poly.pdbx_seq_one_letter_code
_entity_poly.pdbx_strand_id
1 'polypeptide(L)'
;MRLTIAPIVSVATSLPPKHFPPTILSLFLLTEDQLDYMAHYYSQSTPNSLTHKYPMTMDWQRPLLQRPQPGDAEGERLTDYERLKVKMRMFARFIGMRGAETPGWEYERQMEILGRRIERVVEEEERAKGSGEKWYRGPPTLR
;
A
#
# COMPACT_ATOMS: atom_id res chain seq x y z
N MET A 1 -27.46 11.74 15.40
CA MET A 1 -26.98 12.45 14.20
C MET A 1 -26.32 11.44 13.26
N ARG A 2 -26.91 11.23 12.09
CA ARG A 2 -26.28 10.36 11.09
C ARG A 2 -25.30 11.18 10.28
N LEU A 3 -24.02 10.88 10.41
CA LEU A 3 -23.00 11.48 9.57
C LEU A 3 -23.01 10.74 8.21
N THR A 4 -23.58 11.38 7.21
CA THR A 4 -23.70 10.82 5.87
C THR A 4 -22.55 11.27 5.00
N ILE A 5 -22.17 10.42 4.04
CA ILE A 5 -21.10 10.70 3.09
C ILE A 5 -21.73 10.82 1.70
N ALA A 6 -21.46 11.93 1.02
CA ALA A 6 -21.90 12.09 -0.37
C ALA A 6 -21.08 11.16 -1.27
N PRO A 7 -21.72 10.34 -2.12
CA PRO A 7 -20.98 9.44 -2.99
C PRO A 7 -20.19 10.20 -4.06
N ILE A 8 -18.97 9.75 -4.31
CA ILE A 8 -18.18 10.20 -5.45
C ILE A 8 -18.57 9.34 -6.65
N VAL A 9 -18.93 10.00 -7.74
CA VAL A 9 -19.32 9.33 -8.97
C VAL A 9 -18.11 9.11 -9.88
N SER A 10 -18.16 8.08 -10.72
CA SER A 10 -17.15 7.87 -11.74
C SER A 10 -17.16 9.01 -12.76
N VAL A 11 -16.00 9.52 -13.13
CA VAL A 11 -15.89 10.54 -14.18
C VAL A 11 -16.28 10.00 -15.58
N ALA A 12 -16.28 8.69 -15.74
CA ALA A 12 -16.66 8.04 -17.00
C ALA A 12 -18.17 7.79 -17.10
N THR A 13 -18.80 7.37 -15.99
CA THR A 13 -20.21 6.92 -16.00
C THR A 13 -21.17 7.83 -15.25
N SER A 14 -20.65 8.73 -14.42
CA SER A 14 -21.42 9.60 -13.51
C SER A 14 -22.25 8.82 -12.47
N LEU A 15 -21.89 7.57 -12.22
CA LEU A 15 -22.55 6.70 -11.24
C LEU A 15 -21.61 6.35 -10.09
N PRO A 16 -22.14 6.22 -8.84
CA PRO A 16 -21.34 5.75 -7.72
C PRO A 16 -21.13 4.24 -7.79
N PRO A 17 -20.09 3.69 -7.12
CA PRO A 17 -19.90 2.24 -7.02
C PRO A 17 -20.94 1.61 -6.10
N LYS A 18 -21.19 0.31 -6.27
CA LYS A 18 -22.19 -0.44 -5.50
C LYS A 18 -21.96 -0.42 -3.98
N HIS A 19 -20.71 -0.41 -3.57
CA HIS A 19 -20.34 -0.53 -2.16
C HIS A 19 -19.92 0.80 -1.53
N PHE A 20 -20.25 1.92 -2.17
CA PHE A 20 -19.90 3.21 -1.60
C PHE A 20 -20.55 3.37 -0.21
N PRO A 21 -19.76 3.68 0.84
CA PRO A 21 -20.31 3.75 2.20
C PRO A 21 -21.19 4.99 2.36
N PRO A 22 -22.46 4.82 2.73
CA PRO A 22 -23.37 5.97 2.90
C PRO A 22 -23.15 6.75 4.18
N THR A 23 -22.49 6.14 5.16
CA THR A 23 -22.22 6.76 6.47
C THR A 23 -20.78 6.54 6.91
N ILE A 24 -20.34 7.34 7.89
CA ILE A 24 -18.99 7.17 8.47
C ILE A 24 -18.85 5.80 9.12
N LEU A 25 -19.89 5.30 9.77
CA LEU A 25 -19.85 3.96 10.38
C LEU A 25 -19.65 2.89 9.30
N SER A 26 -20.38 2.96 8.19
CA SER A 26 -20.23 2.00 7.10
C SER A 26 -18.86 2.08 6.44
N LEU A 27 -18.23 3.27 6.41
CA LEU A 27 -16.86 3.43 5.96
C LEU A 27 -15.89 2.57 6.80
N PHE A 28 -16.01 2.63 8.12
CA PHE A 28 -15.15 1.86 9.02
C PHE A 28 -15.43 0.35 9.00
N LEU A 29 -16.51 -0.07 8.38
CA LEU A 29 -16.88 -1.49 8.24
C LEU A 29 -16.50 -2.07 6.86
N LEU A 30 -15.88 -1.29 5.99
CA LEU A 30 -15.46 -1.78 4.68
C LEU A 30 -14.38 -2.85 4.81
N THR A 31 -14.50 -3.88 3.96
CA THR A 31 -13.47 -4.91 3.85
C THR A 31 -12.37 -4.47 2.89
N GLU A 32 -11.21 -5.12 2.95
CA GLU A 32 -10.12 -4.85 2.04
C GLU A 32 -10.53 -5.07 0.58
N ASP A 33 -11.28 -6.13 0.30
CA ASP A 33 -11.76 -6.42 -1.06
C ASP A 33 -12.70 -5.32 -1.58
N GLN A 34 -13.54 -4.78 -0.73
CA GLN A 34 -14.41 -3.65 -1.09
C GLN A 34 -13.60 -2.38 -1.37
N LEU A 35 -12.57 -2.12 -0.59
CA LEU A 35 -11.66 -1.00 -0.81
C LEU A 35 -10.88 -1.16 -2.12
N ASP A 36 -10.36 -2.35 -2.39
CA ASP A 36 -9.67 -2.65 -3.64
C ASP A 36 -10.60 -2.47 -4.85
N TYR A 37 -11.85 -2.92 -4.73
CA TYR A 37 -12.86 -2.73 -5.77
C TYR A 37 -13.11 -1.24 -6.06
N MET A 38 -13.26 -0.43 -5.01
CA MET A 38 -13.50 1.00 -5.19
C MET A 38 -12.28 1.72 -5.77
N ALA A 39 -11.09 1.36 -5.36
CA ALA A 39 -9.87 1.92 -5.95
C ALA A 39 -9.79 1.60 -7.45
N HIS A 40 -10.12 0.40 -7.84
CA HIS A 40 -10.20 0.01 -9.26
C HIS A 40 -11.31 0.78 -9.99
N TYR A 41 -12.47 0.91 -9.37
CA TYR A 41 -13.61 1.62 -9.93
C TYR A 41 -13.28 3.08 -10.28
N TYR A 42 -12.51 3.76 -9.44
CA TYR A 42 -12.09 5.14 -9.65
C TYR A 42 -10.78 5.26 -10.44
N SER A 43 -10.31 4.22 -11.07
CA SER A 43 -9.05 4.20 -11.83
C SER A 43 -7.83 4.56 -10.98
N GLN A 44 -7.83 4.20 -9.71
CA GLN A 44 -6.75 4.51 -8.77
C GLN A 44 -5.82 3.33 -8.49
N SER A 45 -6.24 2.10 -8.82
CA SER A 45 -5.40 0.93 -8.66
C SER A 45 -4.38 0.77 -9.78
N THR A 46 -4.76 1.14 -11.01
CA THR A 46 -3.86 1.14 -12.17
C THR A 46 -3.93 2.51 -12.82
N PRO A 47 -2.85 3.31 -12.79
CA PRO A 47 -2.88 4.65 -13.38
C PRO A 47 -3.26 4.63 -14.87
N ASN A 48 -4.19 5.51 -15.24
CA ASN A 48 -4.62 5.71 -16.62
C ASN A 48 -5.01 7.18 -16.82
N SER A 49 -5.59 7.49 -17.97
CA SER A 49 -5.98 8.86 -18.32
C SER A 49 -7.05 9.46 -17.40
N LEU A 50 -7.80 8.62 -16.68
CA LEU A 50 -8.89 9.06 -15.80
C LEU A 50 -8.43 9.28 -14.36
N THR A 51 -7.28 8.76 -13.97
CA THR A 51 -6.80 8.78 -12.57
C THR A 51 -6.76 10.19 -11.99
N HIS A 52 -6.26 11.16 -12.73
CA HIS A 52 -6.08 12.53 -12.27
C HIS A 52 -7.31 13.43 -12.49
N LYS A 53 -8.41 12.88 -12.97
CA LYS A 53 -9.66 13.64 -13.15
C LYS A 53 -10.47 13.76 -11.87
N TYR A 54 -10.04 13.13 -10.81
CA TYR A 54 -10.63 13.25 -9.47
C TYR A 54 -9.90 14.31 -8.66
N PRO A 55 -10.59 14.95 -7.68
CA PRO A 55 -9.95 15.97 -6.83
C PRO A 55 -8.73 15.48 -6.06
N MET A 56 -8.75 14.20 -5.64
CA MET A 56 -7.65 13.54 -4.95
C MET A 56 -7.30 12.26 -5.68
N THR A 57 -6.08 11.80 -5.50
CA THR A 57 -5.64 10.52 -6.04
C THR A 57 -5.26 9.56 -4.92
N MET A 58 -5.30 8.26 -5.23
CA MET A 58 -4.82 7.21 -4.33
C MET A 58 -3.65 6.49 -5.01
N ASP A 59 -2.54 6.36 -4.32
CA ASP A 59 -1.41 5.58 -4.78
C ASP A 59 -1.57 4.12 -4.32
N TRP A 60 -2.47 3.38 -5.01
CA TRP A 60 -2.87 2.03 -4.62
C TRP A 60 -1.84 0.97 -4.97
N GLN A 61 -0.92 1.27 -5.88
CA GLN A 61 0.13 0.35 -6.30
C GLN A 61 1.42 0.45 -5.48
N ARG A 62 1.39 1.13 -4.35
CA ARG A 62 2.57 1.19 -3.48
C ARG A 62 2.98 -0.23 -3.06
N PRO A 63 4.29 -0.53 -3.10
CA PRO A 63 4.77 -1.85 -2.65
C PRO A 63 4.34 -2.22 -1.24
N LEU A 64 4.18 -1.22 -0.36
CA LEU A 64 3.71 -1.39 1.01
C LEU A 64 2.32 -2.04 1.08
N LEU A 65 1.47 -1.80 0.08
CA LEU A 65 0.08 -2.26 0.04
C LEU A 65 -0.09 -3.63 -0.61
N GLN A 66 0.99 -4.24 -1.08
CA GLN A 66 0.91 -5.56 -1.69
C GLN A 66 0.62 -6.62 -0.64
N ARG A 67 -0.28 -7.54 -0.98
CA ARG A 67 -0.57 -8.69 -0.12
C ARG A 67 0.64 -9.62 -0.07
N PRO A 68 0.86 -10.33 1.05
CA PRO A 68 1.95 -11.29 1.16
C PRO A 68 1.91 -12.32 0.04
N GLN A 69 3.08 -12.61 -0.52
CA GLN A 69 3.26 -13.60 -1.57
C GLN A 69 3.98 -14.83 -1.00
N PRO A 70 3.80 -16.02 -1.59
CA PRO A 70 4.61 -17.18 -1.20
C PRO A 70 6.10 -16.85 -1.33
N GLY A 71 6.86 -17.10 -0.28
CA GLY A 71 8.29 -16.81 -0.25
C GLY A 71 8.66 -15.46 0.35
N ASP A 72 7.68 -14.62 0.69
CA ASP A 72 7.96 -13.39 1.41
C ASP A 72 8.45 -13.69 2.83
N ALA A 73 9.47 -12.95 3.28
CA ALA A 73 9.96 -13.07 4.63
C ALA A 73 8.96 -12.47 5.63
N GLU A 74 8.87 -13.09 6.81
CA GLU A 74 8.02 -12.60 7.88
C GLU A 74 8.46 -11.19 8.32
N GLY A 75 7.49 -10.31 8.50
CA GLY A 75 7.72 -8.94 8.94
C GLY A 75 8.13 -7.96 7.84
N GLU A 76 8.29 -8.42 6.61
CA GLU A 76 8.61 -7.55 5.45
C GLU A 76 7.35 -7.01 4.74
N ARG A 77 6.18 -7.34 5.22
CA ARG A 77 4.90 -6.87 4.71
C ARG A 77 4.01 -6.40 5.83
N LEU A 78 3.08 -5.53 5.51
CA LEU A 78 2.03 -5.18 6.46
C LEU A 78 1.17 -6.40 6.77
N THR A 79 0.71 -6.51 8.01
CA THR A 79 -0.31 -7.49 8.37
C THR A 79 -1.62 -7.13 7.66
N ASP A 80 -2.56 -8.07 7.60
CA ASP A 80 -3.88 -7.83 7.00
C ASP A 80 -4.59 -6.65 7.67
N TYR A 81 -4.51 -6.56 8.99
CA TYR A 81 -5.11 -5.47 9.74
C TYR A 81 -4.44 -4.12 9.46
N GLU A 82 -3.12 -4.09 9.45
CA GLU A 82 -2.37 -2.87 9.13
C GLU A 82 -2.68 -2.40 7.70
N ARG A 83 -2.69 -3.32 6.76
CA ARG A 83 -2.99 -3.01 5.36
C ARG A 83 -4.41 -2.47 5.19
N LEU A 84 -5.38 -3.09 5.87
CA LEU A 84 -6.76 -2.61 5.88
C LEU A 84 -6.84 -1.17 6.40
N LYS A 85 -6.16 -0.87 7.50
CA LYS A 85 -6.16 0.48 8.08
C LYS A 85 -5.57 1.51 7.15
N VAL A 86 -4.47 1.19 6.49
CA VAL A 86 -3.82 2.10 5.52
C VAL A 86 -4.74 2.35 4.32
N LYS A 87 -5.31 1.30 3.76
CA LYS A 87 -6.24 1.41 2.62
C LYS A 87 -7.49 2.22 2.96
N MET A 88 -8.04 1.99 4.14
CA MET A 88 -9.20 2.73 4.61
C MET A 88 -8.90 4.22 4.77
N ARG A 89 -7.75 4.56 5.34
CA ARG A 89 -7.31 5.95 5.46
C ARG A 89 -7.12 6.60 4.08
N MET A 90 -6.48 5.90 3.15
CA MET A 90 -6.27 6.41 1.80
C MET A 90 -7.60 6.67 1.08
N PHE A 91 -8.56 5.76 1.22
CA PHE A 91 -9.90 5.92 0.67
C PHE A 91 -10.63 7.09 1.33
N ALA A 92 -10.55 7.21 2.66
CA ALA A 92 -11.16 8.32 3.40
C ALA A 92 -10.60 9.67 2.91
N ARG A 93 -9.30 9.75 2.68
CA ARG A 93 -8.68 10.95 2.12
C ARG A 93 -9.18 11.23 0.71
N PHE A 94 -9.31 10.21 -0.12
CA PHE A 94 -9.80 10.33 -1.49
C PHE A 94 -11.20 10.93 -1.55
N ILE A 95 -12.09 10.52 -0.64
CA ILE A 95 -13.46 11.05 -0.58
C ILE A 95 -13.58 12.38 0.16
N GLY A 96 -12.46 12.96 0.58
CA GLY A 96 -12.40 14.31 1.16
C GLY A 96 -12.64 14.39 2.66
N MET A 97 -12.49 13.30 3.41
CA MET A 97 -12.62 13.34 4.86
C MET A 97 -11.47 14.10 5.50
N ARG A 98 -11.79 14.93 6.49
CA ARG A 98 -10.78 15.62 7.30
C ARG A 98 -10.12 14.63 8.26
N GLY A 99 -8.85 14.90 8.60
CA GLY A 99 -8.11 14.06 9.54
C GLY A 99 -7.60 12.75 8.95
N ALA A 100 -7.65 12.59 7.63
CA ALA A 100 -7.18 11.40 6.94
C ALA A 100 -5.73 11.53 6.43
N GLU A 101 -4.93 12.32 7.10
CA GLU A 101 -3.49 12.43 6.84
C GLU A 101 -2.78 11.16 7.32
N THR A 102 -1.59 10.93 6.77
CA THR A 102 -0.79 9.76 7.15
C THR A 102 -0.38 9.86 8.63
N PRO A 103 -0.84 8.94 9.49
CA PRO A 103 -0.46 8.97 10.90
C PRO A 103 0.99 8.52 11.11
N GLY A 104 1.55 8.91 12.25
CA GLY A 104 2.94 8.58 12.57
C GLY A 104 3.25 7.10 12.57
N TRP A 105 2.30 6.25 13.00
CA TRP A 105 2.52 4.81 13.05
C TRP A 105 2.74 4.19 11.66
N GLU A 106 2.14 4.74 10.60
CA GLU A 106 2.37 4.26 9.23
C GLU A 106 3.80 4.53 8.78
N TYR A 107 4.33 5.73 9.07
CA TYR A 107 5.72 6.06 8.78
C TYR A 107 6.68 5.14 9.53
N GLU A 108 6.45 4.97 10.82
CA GLU A 108 7.27 4.09 11.66
C GLU A 108 7.26 2.64 11.15
N ARG A 109 6.09 2.13 10.80
CA ARG A 109 5.94 0.78 10.29
C ARG A 109 6.61 0.61 8.93
N GLN A 110 6.48 1.60 8.06
CA GLN A 110 7.13 1.61 6.76
C GLN A 110 8.66 1.59 6.90
N MET A 111 9.20 2.38 7.80
CA MET A 111 10.64 2.40 8.08
C MET A 111 11.12 1.06 8.64
N GLU A 112 10.35 0.44 9.51
CA GLU A 112 10.66 -0.87 10.07
C GLU A 112 10.70 -1.95 8.99
N ILE A 113 9.70 -1.98 8.10
CA ILE A 113 9.65 -2.92 6.99
C ILE A 113 10.84 -2.71 6.04
N LEU A 114 11.14 -1.46 5.70
CA LEU A 114 12.27 -1.13 4.85
C LEU A 114 13.59 -1.56 5.49
N GLY A 115 13.75 -1.32 6.78
CA GLY A 115 14.94 -1.75 7.53
C GLY A 115 15.14 -3.26 7.48
N ARG A 116 14.08 -4.04 7.67
CA ARG A 116 14.14 -5.51 7.59
C ARG A 116 14.51 -6.01 6.19
N ARG A 117 14.00 -5.36 5.16
CA ARG A 117 14.36 -5.69 3.77
C ARG A 117 15.82 -5.39 3.49
N ILE A 118 16.33 -4.28 3.98
CA ILE A 118 17.73 -3.90 3.82
C ILE A 118 18.62 -4.93 4.51
N GLU A 119 18.31 -5.29 5.75
CA GLU A 119 19.04 -6.31 6.50
C GLU A 119 19.09 -7.64 5.74
N ARG A 120 17.96 -8.07 5.18
CA ARG A 120 17.88 -9.31 4.41
C ARG A 120 18.77 -9.25 3.17
N VAL A 121 18.71 -8.15 2.42
CA VAL A 121 19.53 -7.97 1.22
C VAL A 121 21.02 -7.97 1.56
N VAL A 122 21.41 -7.29 2.63
CA VAL A 122 22.79 -7.27 3.09
C VAL A 122 23.26 -8.67 3.48
N GLU A 123 22.46 -9.43 4.23
CA GLU A 123 22.76 -10.81 4.58
C GLU A 123 22.91 -11.71 3.36
N GLU A 124 22.04 -11.57 2.38
CA GLU A 124 22.12 -12.33 1.13
C GLU A 124 23.38 -11.98 0.34
N GLU A 125 23.76 -10.71 0.28
CA GLU A 125 24.99 -10.28 -0.36
C GLU A 125 26.23 -10.81 0.35
N GLU A 126 26.24 -10.80 1.66
CA GLU A 126 27.33 -11.36 2.47
C GLU A 126 27.47 -12.86 2.22
N ARG A 127 26.37 -13.60 2.16
CA ARG A 127 26.39 -15.03 1.82
C ARG A 127 26.93 -15.26 0.40
N ALA A 128 26.50 -14.45 -0.55
CA ALA A 128 26.97 -14.52 -1.93
C ALA A 128 28.46 -14.20 -2.02
N LYS A 129 28.93 -13.20 -1.28
CA LYS A 129 30.37 -12.87 -1.18
C LYS A 129 31.15 -14.00 -0.57
N GLY A 130 30.65 -14.59 0.53
CA GLY A 130 31.29 -15.75 1.18
C GLY A 130 31.41 -16.94 0.23
N SER A 131 30.39 -17.24 -0.56
CA SER A 131 30.44 -18.26 -1.60
C SER A 131 31.35 -17.86 -2.74
N GLY A 132 31.34 -16.59 -3.16
CA GLY A 132 32.20 -16.08 -4.20
C GLY A 132 33.66 -16.08 -3.81
N GLU A 133 33.98 -15.75 -2.59
CA GLU A 133 35.33 -15.80 -2.05
C GLU A 133 35.91 -17.23 -2.03
N LYS A 134 35.09 -18.21 -1.79
CA LYS A 134 35.50 -19.62 -1.86
C LYS A 134 35.90 -20.05 -3.27
N TRP A 135 35.30 -19.48 -4.28
CA TRP A 135 35.55 -19.79 -5.68
C TRP A 135 36.55 -18.84 -6.30
N TYR A 136 36.63 -17.62 -5.81
CA TYR A 136 37.52 -16.60 -6.33
C TYR A 136 38.88 -16.73 -5.66
N ARG A 137 39.78 -17.39 -6.35
CA ARG A 137 41.20 -17.41 -6.01
C ARG A 137 41.94 -16.44 -6.92
N GLY A 138 41.45 -15.23 -6.95
CA GLY A 138 42.14 -14.21 -7.69
C GLY A 138 43.59 -14.05 -7.23
N PRO A 139 44.41 -13.41 -8.06
CA PRO A 139 45.76 -13.10 -7.66
C PRO A 139 45.70 -12.39 -6.29
N PRO A 140 46.64 -12.66 -5.40
CA PRO A 140 46.65 -11.97 -4.14
C PRO A 140 46.54 -10.50 -4.44
N THR A 141 45.55 -9.91 -3.80
CA THR A 141 45.31 -8.49 -3.93
C THR A 141 46.64 -7.77 -3.88
N LEU A 142 46.82 -6.87 -4.83
CA LEU A 142 47.93 -5.98 -4.84
C LEU A 142 48.11 -5.38 -3.47
N ARG A 143 49.17 -5.67 -2.91
CA ARG A 143 49.54 -5.28 -1.55
C ARG A 143 50.02 -3.85 -1.54
#